data_450f9cfe985a414c9c612efe9c84560a
#
_entry.id   450f9cfe985a414c9c612efe9c84560a
#
_cell.length_a   1.000
_cell.length_b   1.000
_cell.length_c   1.000
_cell.angle_alpha   90.00
_cell.angle_beta   90.00
_cell.angle_gamma   90.00
#
_symmetry.space_group_name_H-M   'P 1'
#
loop_
_entity.id
_entity.type
_entity.pdbx_description
1 polymer ?
#
loop_
_entity_poly.entity_id
_entity_poly.type
_entity_poly.pdbx_seq_one_letter_code
_entity_poly.pdbx_strand_id
1 'polypeptide(L)'
;SFEEIAGKGKNQLTFNQIPLEQAAEYAAEDADVTMKLQQVLWEKLSKEPTLEKLFKEMELPLLGVLSRMERRGVLIDSDALFLQSNEIANRLSELEEQAYVLAGQPFNLASTKQLQEILFDKLGLPVIQKTPKGAPSTNEEVLEELAFSHELPKVLVKHRGLSKLKSTYTDKLPQMVNPQTGRVHTSYHQAVTATGRLSSSDPNLQNIPIRNEEGRRIRQAFIAREGFTVVAADYSQIELRIMAHLSQDQGLINAFTQGKDIHRSTAAEIFGVALDEVTSEQRRNAKAINFGLIYGMSAFGLSRQLGIGRADAQSYMDLYFKRYPGVQTFMHDIREKAKAQSYVETLFGRRLYLPDINSSNGMRRKAAERVAINAPMQGTAADIIKRAMIQLDQTLQNDPDIAMIMQVHDELVFEVRSEKVAFYSELIKTQMESAADLVVPLIVDVGQGNNWDEAH
;
A
#
# COMPACT_ATOMS: atom_id res chain seq x y z
N SER A 1 13.80 -3.64 30.91
CA SER A 1 13.45 -2.97 29.62
C SER A 1 14.49 -1.93 29.28
N PHE A 2 14.59 -1.52 27.99
CA PHE A 2 15.55 -0.48 27.56
C PHE A 2 15.38 0.84 28.33
N GLU A 3 14.16 1.22 28.63
CA GLU A 3 13.86 2.45 29.40
C GLU A 3 14.43 2.44 30.84
N GLU A 4 14.66 1.27 31.41
CA GLU A 4 15.23 1.14 32.77
C GLU A 4 16.71 1.52 32.80
N ILE A 5 17.45 1.26 31.73
CA ILE A 5 18.87 1.58 31.61
C ILE A 5 19.16 2.88 30.88
N ALA A 6 18.26 3.29 29.96
CA ALA A 6 18.42 4.47 29.08
C ALA A 6 17.64 5.72 29.56
N GLY A 7 16.68 5.57 30.48
CA GLY A 7 15.75 6.64 30.81
C GLY A 7 14.62 6.81 29.80
N LYS A 8 13.79 7.86 29.96
CA LYS A 8 12.59 8.12 29.14
C LYS A 8 12.53 9.52 28.56
N GLY A 9 11.80 9.67 27.45
CA GLY A 9 11.47 10.96 26.86
C GLY A 9 12.64 11.63 26.16
N LYS A 10 12.66 12.99 26.18
CA LYS A 10 13.65 13.78 25.41
C LYS A 10 15.10 13.59 25.84
N ASN A 11 15.32 13.10 27.04
CA ASN A 11 16.66 12.86 27.61
C ASN A 11 17.03 11.37 27.63
N GLN A 12 16.29 10.54 26.91
CA GLN A 12 16.62 9.12 26.81
C GLN A 12 17.97 8.94 26.09
N LEU A 13 18.85 8.16 26.72
CA LEU A 13 20.15 7.84 26.16
C LEU A 13 20.00 6.88 24.96
N THR A 14 20.89 7.01 24.01
CA THR A 14 21.06 6.00 22.95
C THR A 14 21.88 4.83 23.49
N PHE A 15 21.79 3.65 22.89
CA PHE A 15 22.44 2.43 23.39
C PHE A 15 23.96 2.58 23.54
N ASN A 16 24.62 3.30 22.63
CA ASN A 16 26.06 3.59 22.68
C ASN A 16 26.47 4.61 23.79
N GLN A 17 25.51 5.22 24.47
CA GLN A 17 25.76 6.11 25.60
C GLN A 17 25.59 5.42 26.96
N ILE A 18 25.15 4.16 26.96
CA ILE A 18 24.94 3.38 28.18
C ILE A 18 26.30 2.76 28.60
N PRO A 19 26.63 2.74 29.92
CA PRO A 19 27.82 2.07 30.39
C PRO A 19 27.92 0.61 29.93
N LEU A 20 29.13 0.18 29.52
CA LEU A 20 29.35 -1.12 28.90
C LEU A 20 28.82 -2.30 29.73
N GLU A 21 28.98 -2.26 31.05
CA GLU A 21 28.50 -3.31 31.94
C GLU A 21 26.99 -3.49 31.87
N GLN A 22 26.22 -2.38 31.90
CA GLN A 22 24.77 -2.40 31.80
C GLN A 22 24.31 -2.77 30.39
N ALA A 23 24.99 -2.25 29.37
CA ALA A 23 24.70 -2.56 27.98
C ALA A 23 24.95 -4.04 27.67
N ALA A 24 26.04 -4.63 28.22
CA ALA A 24 26.38 -6.05 28.03
C ALA A 24 25.34 -6.96 28.68
N GLU A 25 24.91 -6.68 29.91
CA GLU A 25 23.89 -7.44 30.61
C GLU A 25 22.54 -7.39 29.85
N TYR A 26 22.14 -6.21 29.43
CA TYR A 26 20.92 -6.02 28.63
C TYR A 26 20.98 -6.79 27.31
N ALA A 27 22.07 -6.68 26.55
CA ALA A 27 22.23 -7.36 25.29
C ALA A 27 22.27 -8.90 25.44
N ALA A 28 22.89 -9.39 26.52
CA ALA A 28 22.93 -10.83 26.83
C ALA A 28 21.53 -11.35 27.20
N GLU A 29 20.74 -10.58 27.96
CA GLU A 29 19.34 -10.92 28.28
C GLU A 29 18.49 -10.97 27.00
N ASP A 30 18.62 -10.01 26.11
CA ASP A 30 17.88 -9.97 24.83
C ASP A 30 18.21 -11.21 23.97
N ALA A 31 19.45 -11.62 23.89
CA ALA A 31 19.89 -12.82 23.17
C ALA A 31 19.34 -14.11 23.79
N ASP A 32 19.40 -14.25 25.11
CA ASP A 32 18.89 -15.43 25.85
C ASP A 32 17.35 -15.53 25.72
N VAL A 33 16.63 -14.43 25.89
CA VAL A 33 15.18 -14.38 25.73
C VAL A 33 14.78 -14.73 24.29
N THR A 34 15.49 -14.21 23.30
CA THR A 34 15.25 -14.52 21.88
C THR A 34 15.42 -16.03 21.61
N MET A 35 16.47 -16.65 22.15
CA MET A 35 16.68 -18.09 22.01
C MET A 35 15.56 -18.90 22.68
N LYS A 36 15.17 -18.54 23.89
CA LYS A 36 14.05 -19.19 24.60
C LYS A 36 12.74 -19.04 23.87
N LEU A 37 12.44 -17.85 23.33
CA LEU A 37 11.27 -17.60 22.49
C LEU A 37 11.28 -18.47 21.24
N GLN A 38 12.40 -18.57 20.56
CA GLN A 38 12.57 -19.44 19.39
C GLN A 38 12.21 -20.88 19.72
N GLN A 39 12.73 -21.45 20.82
CA GLN A 39 12.45 -22.81 21.23
C GLN A 39 10.95 -23.06 21.48
N VAL A 40 10.31 -22.17 22.26
CA VAL A 40 8.88 -22.28 22.60
C VAL A 40 8.00 -22.10 21.37
N LEU A 41 8.30 -21.11 20.53
CA LEU A 41 7.51 -20.83 19.34
C LEU A 41 7.72 -21.90 18.26
N TRP A 42 8.93 -22.42 18.13
CA TRP A 42 9.22 -23.50 17.19
C TRP A 42 8.42 -24.76 17.50
N GLU A 43 8.32 -25.14 18.78
CA GLU A 43 7.51 -26.28 19.20
C GLU A 43 6.02 -26.11 18.83
N LYS A 44 5.53 -24.87 18.85
CA LYS A 44 4.15 -24.57 18.42
C LYS A 44 4.02 -24.56 16.88
N LEU A 45 4.97 -23.93 16.20
CA LEU A 45 4.97 -23.81 14.75
C LEU A 45 5.08 -25.16 14.05
N SER A 46 5.91 -26.07 14.56
CA SER A 46 6.10 -27.41 14.00
C SER A 46 4.88 -28.34 14.09
N LYS A 47 3.89 -27.96 14.91
CA LYS A 47 2.58 -28.63 14.95
C LYS A 47 1.63 -28.17 13.83
N GLU A 48 1.99 -27.14 13.08
CA GLU A 48 1.23 -26.51 12.00
C GLU A 48 2.02 -26.61 10.68
N PRO A 49 1.97 -27.76 9.97
CA PRO A 49 2.88 -28.05 8.83
C PRO A 49 2.83 -26.99 7.72
N THR A 50 1.66 -26.42 7.45
CA THR A 50 1.49 -25.39 6.42
C THR A 50 2.20 -24.09 6.81
N LEU A 51 2.09 -23.68 8.07
CA LEU A 51 2.76 -22.48 8.58
C LEU A 51 4.28 -22.70 8.71
N GLU A 52 4.71 -23.88 9.13
CA GLU A 52 6.12 -24.26 9.17
C GLU A 52 6.75 -24.19 7.77
N LYS A 53 6.06 -24.75 6.77
CA LYS A 53 6.47 -24.68 5.36
C LYS A 53 6.59 -23.24 4.88
N LEU A 54 5.56 -22.44 5.10
CA LEU A 54 5.56 -21.01 4.73
C LEU A 54 6.74 -20.27 5.37
N PHE A 55 7.01 -20.51 6.64
CA PHE A 55 8.12 -19.89 7.36
C PHE A 55 9.47 -20.28 6.77
N LYS A 56 9.70 -21.58 6.54
CA LYS A 56 10.98 -22.11 6.03
C LYS A 56 11.23 -21.78 4.57
N GLU A 57 10.19 -21.83 3.71
CA GLU A 57 10.35 -21.70 2.26
C GLU A 57 10.13 -20.28 1.75
N MET A 58 9.53 -19.39 2.55
CA MET A 58 9.24 -18.02 2.15
C MET A 58 9.84 -16.98 3.12
N GLU A 59 9.45 -16.99 4.38
CA GLU A 59 9.84 -15.90 5.29
C GLU A 59 11.35 -15.91 5.61
N LEU A 60 11.96 -17.08 5.86
CA LEU A 60 13.39 -17.18 6.12
C LEU A 60 14.25 -16.82 4.89
N PRO A 61 14.00 -17.37 3.68
CA PRO A 61 14.77 -16.98 2.51
C PRO A 61 14.65 -15.49 2.16
N LEU A 62 13.48 -14.90 2.40
CA LEU A 62 13.23 -13.49 2.13
C LEU A 62 14.13 -12.56 2.98
N LEU A 63 14.55 -12.96 4.17
CA LEU A 63 15.48 -12.16 4.99
C LEU A 63 16.76 -11.81 4.23
N GLY A 64 17.33 -12.77 3.51
CA GLY A 64 18.52 -12.54 2.71
C GLY A 64 18.29 -11.56 1.57
N VAL A 65 17.14 -11.64 0.91
CA VAL A 65 16.72 -10.73 -0.17
C VAL A 65 16.59 -9.30 0.36
N LEU A 66 15.82 -9.12 1.43
CA LEU A 66 15.59 -7.80 2.04
C LEU A 66 16.89 -7.18 2.54
N SER A 67 17.75 -7.96 3.19
CA SER A 67 19.07 -7.49 3.64
C SER A 67 19.94 -6.98 2.48
N ARG A 68 19.90 -7.64 1.32
CA ARG A 68 20.62 -7.16 0.12
C ARG A 68 20.01 -5.86 -0.43
N MET A 69 18.67 -5.79 -0.52
CA MET A 69 17.97 -4.59 -0.98
C MET A 69 18.24 -3.39 -0.07
N GLU A 70 18.12 -3.56 1.25
CA GLU A 70 18.37 -2.52 2.24
C GLU A 70 19.81 -2.01 2.19
N ARG A 71 20.80 -2.91 2.09
CA ARG A 71 22.20 -2.53 1.97
C ARG A 71 22.56 -1.86 0.65
N ARG A 72 21.91 -2.25 -0.46
CA ARG A 72 22.07 -1.57 -1.76
C ARG A 72 21.48 -0.16 -1.69
N GLY A 73 20.30 0.00 -1.13
CA GLY A 73 19.58 1.26 -1.06
C GLY A 73 19.18 1.79 -2.45
N VAL A 74 18.64 2.97 -2.49
CA VAL A 74 18.17 3.66 -3.70
C VAL A 74 18.92 4.97 -3.91
N LEU A 75 19.24 5.28 -5.16
CA LEU A 75 19.86 6.55 -5.53
C LEU A 75 18.77 7.58 -5.76
N ILE A 76 18.96 8.78 -5.21
CA ILE A 76 18.04 9.89 -5.40
C ILE A 76 18.80 11.14 -5.91
N ASP A 77 18.12 11.92 -6.74
CA ASP A 77 18.52 13.26 -7.14
C ASP A 77 18.08 14.26 -6.05
N SER A 78 19.00 14.56 -5.14
CA SER A 78 18.76 15.48 -4.03
C SER A 78 18.54 16.92 -4.49
N ASP A 79 19.17 17.34 -5.61
CA ASP A 79 19.02 18.69 -6.15
C ASP A 79 17.62 18.89 -6.73
N ALA A 80 17.10 17.88 -7.46
CA ALA A 80 15.73 17.89 -7.97
C ALA A 80 14.71 17.98 -6.81
N LEU A 81 14.91 17.23 -5.74
CA LEU A 81 14.04 17.30 -4.55
C LEU A 81 14.13 18.65 -3.83
N PHE A 82 15.32 19.24 -3.74
CA PHE A 82 15.50 20.56 -3.15
C PHE A 82 14.80 21.65 -3.98
N LEU A 83 14.91 21.59 -5.30
CA LEU A 83 14.19 22.50 -6.20
C LEU A 83 12.69 22.39 -6.02
N GLN A 84 12.15 21.18 -6.04
CA GLN A 84 10.73 20.93 -5.80
C GLN A 84 10.28 21.40 -4.42
N SER A 85 11.10 21.21 -3.38
CA SER A 85 10.80 21.68 -2.03
C SER A 85 10.61 23.19 -1.96
N ASN A 86 11.47 23.96 -2.67
CA ASN A 86 11.35 25.43 -2.73
C ASN A 86 10.08 25.86 -3.50
N GLU A 87 9.75 25.21 -4.60
CA GLU A 87 8.52 25.48 -5.33
C GLU A 87 7.27 25.18 -4.48
N ILE A 88 7.27 24.06 -3.76
CA ILE A 88 6.19 23.73 -2.83
C ILE A 88 6.08 24.77 -1.70
N ALA A 89 7.20 25.26 -1.16
CA ALA A 89 7.19 26.30 -0.13
C ALA A 89 6.52 27.59 -0.62
N ASN A 90 6.81 28.04 -1.84
CA ASN A 90 6.16 29.22 -2.43
C ASN A 90 4.64 28.99 -2.59
N ARG A 91 4.23 27.84 -3.11
CA ARG A 91 2.80 27.48 -3.25
C ARG A 91 2.08 27.37 -1.90
N LEU A 92 2.76 26.88 -0.86
CA LEU A 92 2.19 26.84 0.50
C LEU A 92 1.94 28.25 1.03
N SER A 93 2.85 29.21 0.82
CA SER A 93 2.65 30.60 1.20
C SER A 93 1.48 31.25 0.46
N GLU A 94 1.34 31.01 -0.85
CA GLU A 94 0.21 31.48 -1.62
C GLU A 94 -1.13 30.90 -1.12
N LEU A 95 -1.18 29.61 -0.81
CA LEU A 95 -2.38 28.95 -0.26
C LEU A 95 -2.71 29.44 1.15
N GLU A 96 -1.70 29.76 1.96
CA GLU A 96 -1.89 30.34 3.28
C GLU A 96 -2.51 31.73 3.19
N GLU A 97 -2.02 32.59 2.31
CA GLU A 97 -2.62 33.91 2.04
C GLU A 97 -4.07 33.79 1.53
N GLN A 98 -4.33 32.88 0.59
CA GLN A 98 -5.69 32.60 0.12
C GLN A 98 -6.60 32.14 1.27
N ALA A 99 -6.10 31.28 2.17
CA ALA A 99 -6.87 30.81 3.31
C ALA A 99 -7.20 31.97 4.27
N TYR A 100 -6.28 32.91 4.48
CA TYR A 100 -6.51 34.10 5.31
C TYR A 100 -7.59 35.03 4.70
N VAL A 101 -7.55 35.25 3.40
CA VAL A 101 -8.56 36.03 2.71
C VAL A 101 -9.93 35.39 2.85
N LEU A 102 -10.05 34.09 2.62
CA LEU A 102 -11.30 33.35 2.72
C LEU A 102 -11.84 33.27 4.15
N ALA A 103 -10.96 33.19 5.14
CA ALA A 103 -11.32 33.22 6.54
C ALA A 103 -11.58 34.62 7.09
N GLY A 104 -11.12 35.69 6.39
CA GLY A 104 -11.18 37.07 6.81
C GLY A 104 -10.27 37.40 7.99
N GLN A 105 -9.27 36.58 8.26
CA GLN A 105 -8.24 36.77 9.31
C GLN A 105 -7.10 35.76 9.15
N PRO A 106 -5.88 36.10 9.62
CA PRO A 106 -4.80 35.13 9.75
C PRO A 106 -5.11 34.10 10.85
N PHE A 107 -4.66 32.85 10.60
CA PHE A 107 -4.76 31.74 11.56
C PHE A 107 -3.75 30.64 11.23
N ASN A 108 -3.48 29.75 12.18
CA ASN A 108 -2.59 28.62 11.96
C ASN A 108 -3.35 27.47 11.29
N LEU A 109 -3.06 27.20 10.01
CA LEU A 109 -3.69 26.13 9.21
C LEU A 109 -3.44 24.72 9.76
N ALA A 110 -2.40 24.54 10.59
CA ALA A 110 -2.10 23.29 11.29
C ALA A 110 -2.86 23.13 12.62
N SER A 111 -3.44 24.21 13.17
CA SER A 111 -4.15 24.18 14.44
C SER A 111 -5.58 23.69 14.28
N THR A 112 -5.85 22.46 14.72
CA THR A 112 -7.20 21.87 14.72
C THR A 112 -8.23 22.78 15.41
N LYS A 113 -7.85 23.43 16.53
CA LYS A 113 -8.74 24.32 17.29
C LYS A 113 -9.13 25.55 16.48
N GLN A 114 -8.14 26.23 15.88
CA GLN A 114 -8.43 27.42 15.07
C GLN A 114 -9.22 27.07 13.81
N LEU A 115 -8.95 25.92 13.20
CA LEU A 115 -9.75 25.43 12.07
C LEU A 115 -11.20 25.18 12.46
N GLN A 116 -11.47 24.61 13.64
CA GLN A 116 -12.82 24.41 14.14
C GLN A 116 -13.55 25.74 14.33
N GLU A 117 -12.92 26.72 14.99
CA GLU A 117 -13.49 28.05 15.19
C GLU A 117 -13.81 28.75 13.86
N ILE A 118 -12.92 28.69 12.88
CA ILE A 118 -13.13 29.33 11.57
C ILE A 118 -14.18 28.61 10.75
N LEU A 119 -14.06 27.30 10.57
CA LEU A 119 -14.95 26.55 9.68
C LEU A 119 -16.38 26.47 10.23
N PHE A 120 -16.53 26.17 11.51
CA PHE A 120 -17.86 25.84 12.07
C PHE A 120 -18.49 27.01 12.83
N ASP A 121 -17.71 27.79 13.61
CA ASP A 121 -18.26 28.88 14.40
C ASP A 121 -18.36 30.18 13.58
N LYS A 122 -17.32 30.53 12.80
CA LYS A 122 -17.29 31.80 12.05
C LYS A 122 -17.99 31.66 10.68
N LEU A 123 -17.65 30.65 9.88
CA LEU A 123 -18.20 30.44 8.54
C LEU A 123 -19.49 29.63 8.55
N GLY A 124 -19.86 29.00 9.67
CA GLY A 124 -21.11 28.26 9.83
C GLY A 124 -21.23 27.03 8.92
N LEU A 125 -20.11 26.39 8.55
CA LEU A 125 -20.13 25.22 7.69
C LEU A 125 -20.77 24.02 8.40
N PRO A 126 -21.38 23.08 7.70
CA PRO A 126 -22.04 21.93 8.29
C PRO A 126 -21.02 21.00 8.98
N VAL A 127 -21.37 20.53 10.17
CA VAL A 127 -20.56 19.54 10.91
C VAL A 127 -20.87 18.15 10.35
N ILE A 128 -19.98 17.64 9.50
CA ILE A 128 -20.11 16.33 8.86
C ILE A 128 -19.85 15.19 9.87
N GLN A 129 -18.80 15.34 10.69
CA GLN A 129 -18.38 14.32 11.64
C GLN A 129 -17.89 14.96 12.94
N LYS A 130 -18.06 14.26 14.06
CA LYS A 130 -17.51 14.66 15.36
C LYS A 130 -16.38 13.74 15.78
N THR A 131 -15.43 14.30 16.52
CA THR A 131 -14.36 13.53 17.19
C THR A 131 -14.95 12.66 18.33
N PRO A 132 -14.21 11.66 18.83
CA PRO A 132 -14.65 10.89 20.00
C PRO A 132 -14.95 11.74 21.25
N LYS A 133 -14.38 12.94 21.33
CA LYS A 133 -14.62 13.92 22.42
C LYS A 133 -15.80 14.87 22.14
N GLY A 134 -16.53 14.66 21.02
CA GLY A 134 -17.73 15.45 20.66
C GLY A 134 -17.47 16.74 19.90
N ALA A 135 -16.23 17.18 19.70
CA ALA A 135 -15.90 18.37 18.90
C ALA A 135 -16.05 18.09 17.40
N PRO A 136 -16.36 19.11 16.56
CA PRO A 136 -16.37 18.96 15.10
C PRO A 136 -15.03 18.43 14.58
N SER A 137 -15.06 17.44 13.69
CA SER A 137 -13.83 16.89 13.07
C SER A 137 -13.37 17.81 11.94
N THR A 138 -12.06 17.97 11.82
CA THR A 138 -11.39 18.63 10.68
C THR A 138 -10.40 17.68 10.00
N ASN A 139 -10.68 16.36 10.07
CA ASN A 139 -9.86 15.37 9.37
C ASN A 139 -9.95 15.54 7.86
N GLU A 140 -9.11 14.82 7.12
CA GLU A 140 -9.00 14.94 5.66
C GLU A 140 -10.33 14.62 4.98
N GLU A 141 -11.02 13.54 5.37
CA GLU A 141 -12.31 13.13 4.84
C GLU A 141 -13.39 14.21 4.98
N VAL A 142 -13.46 14.88 6.14
CA VAL A 142 -14.39 15.98 6.38
C VAL A 142 -14.06 17.19 5.51
N LEU A 143 -12.77 17.55 5.40
CA LEU A 143 -12.38 18.70 4.58
C LEU A 143 -12.59 18.43 3.08
N GLU A 144 -12.35 17.21 2.60
CA GLU A 144 -12.63 16.80 1.22
C GLU A 144 -14.14 16.91 0.92
N GLU A 145 -15.00 16.45 1.84
CA GLU A 145 -16.45 16.56 1.66
C GLU A 145 -16.91 18.01 1.64
N LEU A 146 -16.40 18.85 2.54
CA LEU A 146 -16.69 20.28 2.55
C LEU A 146 -16.14 21.01 1.32
N ALA A 147 -15.05 20.55 0.74
CA ALA A 147 -14.39 21.14 -0.43
C ALA A 147 -15.26 21.08 -1.70
N PHE A 148 -16.25 20.18 -1.78
CA PHE A 148 -17.20 20.17 -2.90
C PHE A 148 -18.04 21.43 -2.99
N SER A 149 -18.32 22.09 -1.86
CA SER A 149 -19.24 23.22 -1.79
C SER A 149 -18.61 24.51 -1.22
N HIS A 150 -17.38 24.43 -0.71
CA HIS A 150 -16.76 25.56 -0.02
C HIS A 150 -15.28 25.72 -0.41
N GLU A 151 -14.87 26.96 -0.72
CA GLU A 151 -13.51 27.26 -1.20
C GLU A 151 -12.43 27.11 -0.10
N LEU A 152 -12.69 27.54 1.14
CA LEU A 152 -11.68 27.43 2.21
C LEU A 152 -11.27 25.97 2.49
N PRO A 153 -12.19 25.00 2.67
CA PRO A 153 -11.83 23.58 2.76
C PRO A 153 -11.00 23.09 1.58
N LYS A 154 -11.31 23.51 0.35
CA LYS A 154 -10.55 23.14 -0.84
C LYS A 154 -9.09 23.63 -0.81
N VAL A 155 -8.88 24.86 -0.34
CA VAL A 155 -7.54 25.42 -0.12
C VAL A 155 -6.81 24.65 0.98
N LEU A 156 -7.50 24.32 2.08
CA LEU A 156 -6.93 23.57 3.20
C LEU A 156 -6.51 22.15 2.81
N VAL A 157 -7.29 21.44 2.02
CA VAL A 157 -6.93 20.10 1.50
C VAL A 157 -5.65 20.18 0.65
N LYS A 158 -5.58 21.17 -0.27
CA LYS A 158 -4.37 21.38 -1.09
C LYS A 158 -3.15 21.70 -0.24
N HIS A 159 -3.29 22.64 0.72
CA HIS A 159 -2.21 23.03 1.61
C HIS A 159 -1.70 21.85 2.44
N ARG A 160 -2.59 21.06 3.04
CA ARG A 160 -2.21 19.86 3.81
C ARG A 160 -1.49 18.82 2.96
N GLY A 161 -2.00 18.55 1.75
CA GLY A 161 -1.36 17.62 0.82
C GLY A 161 0.07 18.04 0.47
N LEU A 162 0.28 19.30 0.09
CA LEU A 162 1.61 19.84 -0.23
C LEU A 162 2.53 19.87 1.01
N SER A 163 2.03 20.31 2.16
CA SER A 163 2.79 20.35 3.40
C SER A 163 3.29 18.97 3.82
N LYS A 164 2.44 17.94 3.67
CA LYS A 164 2.81 16.54 3.93
C LYS A 164 3.86 16.04 2.95
N LEU A 165 3.73 16.33 1.66
CA LEU A 165 4.72 15.94 0.65
C LEU A 165 6.08 16.58 0.93
N LYS A 166 6.08 17.88 1.24
CA LYS A 166 7.30 18.63 1.57
C LYS A 166 8.00 18.03 2.79
N SER A 167 7.31 17.95 3.91
CA SER A 167 7.88 17.51 5.19
C SER A 167 8.29 16.03 5.20
N THR A 168 7.59 15.19 4.44
CA THR A 168 7.82 13.72 4.44
C THR A 168 8.87 13.31 3.42
N TYR A 169 8.91 13.97 2.26
CA TYR A 169 9.75 13.55 1.14
C TYR A 169 10.77 14.57 0.70
N THR A 170 10.35 15.76 0.20
CA THR A 170 11.31 16.67 -0.45
C THR A 170 12.32 17.28 0.51
N ASP A 171 11.95 17.52 1.77
CA ASP A 171 12.89 18.00 2.81
C ASP A 171 13.66 16.85 3.46
N LYS A 172 13.00 15.71 3.68
CA LYS A 172 13.54 14.64 4.51
C LYS A 172 14.43 13.66 3.76
N LEU A 173 14.06 13.25 2.54
CA LEU A 173 14.82 12.27 1.77
C LEU A 173 16.27 12.67 1.53
N PRO A 174 16.61 13.91 1.11
CA PRO A 174 18.00 14.34 0.94
C PRO A 174 18.83 14.22 2.23
N GLN A 175 18.21 14.45 3.40
CA GLN A 175 18.88 14.34 4.70
C GLN A 175 19.16 12.89 5.12
N MET A 176 18.48 11.92 4.50
CA MET A 176 18.63 10.49 4.77
C MET A 176 19.65 9.80 3.85
N VAL A 177 20.24 10.53 2.91
CA VAL A 177 21.31 9.99 2.07
C VAL A 177 22.51 9.63 2.94
N ASN A 178 22.90 8.37 2.92
CA ASN A 178 24.09 7.91 3.62
C ASN A 178 25.34 8.45 2.91
N PRO A 179 26.22 9.20 3.60
CA PRO A 179 27.38 9.83 2.96
C PRO A 179 28.43 8.83 2.44
N GLN A 180 28.43 7.59 2.94
CA GLN A 180 29.36 6.56 2.50
C GLN A 180 28.91 5.88 1.20
N THR A 181 27.61 5.69 1.03
CA THR A 181 27.02 5.01 -0.13
C THR A 181 26.46 5.96 -1.17
N GLY A 182 26.15 7.21 -0.79
CA GLY A 182 25.43 8.17 -1.62
C GLY A 182 23.96 7.81 -1.85
N ARG A 183 23.41 6.86 -1.06
CA ARG A 183 22.08 6.28 -1.30
C ARG A 183 21.20 6.38 -0.03
N VAL A 184 19.90 6.27 -0.25
CA VAL A 184 18.91 6.16 0.83
C VAL A 184 18.65 4.68 1.11
N HIS A 185 18.64 4.30 2.38
CA HIS A 185 18.45 2.92 2.83
C HIS A 185 17.21 2.84 3.70
N THR A 186 16.15 2.26 3.16
CA THR A 186 14.93 1.94 3.93
C THR A 186 15.12 0.66 4.74
N SER A 187 14.25 0.44 5.71
CA SER A 187 14.09 -0.85 6.40
C SER A 187 12.78 -1.50 6.00
N TYR A 188 12.81 -2.77 5.59
CA TYR A 188 11.61 -3.57 5.29
C TYR A 188 11.21 -4.45 6.47
N HIS A 189 9.91 -4.47 6.77
CA HIS A 189 9.35 -5.25 7.89
C HIS A 189 8.41 -6.33 7.36
N GLN A 190 8.67 -7.59 7.74
CA GLN A 190 7.87 -8.75 7.32
C GLN A 190 6.67 -9.03 8.21
N ALA A 191 6.68 -8.57 9.48
CA ALA A 191 5.73 -8.97 10.51
C ALA A 191 4.82 -7.82 11.02
N VAL A 192 4.79 -6.67 10.34
CA VAL A 192 4.00 -5.51 10.78
C VAL A 192 2.59 -5.54 10.23
N THR A 193 2.40 -5.91 8.97
CA THR A 193 1.08 -5.93 8.36
C THR A 193 0.35 -7.23 8.64
N ALA A 194 -0.95 -7.15 8.90
CA ALA A 194 -1.76 -8.33 9.17
C ALA A 194 -1.93 -9.25 7.96
N THR A 195 -1.81 -8.72 6.73
CA THR A 195 -1.97 -9.47 5.48
C THR A 195 -0.70 -10.15 4.99
N GLY A 196 0.45 -9.95 5.66
CA GLY A 196 1.75 -10.45 5.21
C GLY A 196 2.43 -9.57 4.16
N ARG A 197 1.83 -8.44 3.75
CA ARG A 197 2.53 -7.45 2.93
C ARG A 197 3.75 -6.91 3.67
N LEU A 198 4.81 -6.60 2.94
CA LEU A 198 5.94 -5.85 3.48
C LEU A 198 5.50 -4.42 3.82
N SER A 199 6.07 -3.84 4.84
CA SER A 199 6.04 -2.40 5.07
C SER A 199 7.46 -1.85 5.08
N SER A 200 7.62 -0.57 4.78
CA SER A 200 8.92 0.09 4.82
C SER A 200 8.90 1.29 5.77
N SER A 201 10.03 1.54 6.42
CA SER A 201 10.21 2.71 7.28
C SER A 201 11.62 3.29 7.16
N ASP A 202 11.76 4.53 7.52
CA ASP A 202 13.02 5.26 7.63
C ASP A 202 13.89 5.27 6.36
N PRO A 203 13.32 5.71 5.19
CA PRO A 203 12.00 6.28 4.94
C PRO A 203 10.96 5.25 4.48
N ASN A 204 9.66 5.59 4.61
CA ASN A 204 8.62 4.78 3.98
C ASN A 204 8.55 5.09 2.47
N LEU A 205 9.12 4.22 1.65
CA LEU A 205 9.16 4.36 0.20
C LEU A 205 7.86 3.87 -0.49
N GLN A 206 7.03 3.09 0.22
CA GLN A 206 5.80 2.51 -0.34
C GLN A 206 4.62 3.49 -0.39
N ASN A 207 4.72 4.64 0.29
CA ASN A 207 3.66 5.65 0.36
C ASN A 207 3.88 6.88 -0.51
N ILE A 208 4.87 6.86 -1.41
CA ILE A 208 5.13 7.97 -2.36
C ILE A 208 3.96 8.04 -3.36
N PRO A 209 3.23 9.16 -3.44
CA PRO A 209 2.06 9.26 -4.29
C PRO A 209 2.39 9.14 -5.78
N ILE A 210 1.46 8.56 -6.55
CA ILE A 210 1.57 8.45 -8.01
C ILE A 210 0.46 9.22 -8.75
N ARG A 211 -0.68 9.49 -8.06
CA ARG A 211 -1.87 10.02 -8.73
C ARG A 211 -1.81 11.51 -9.02
N ASN A 212 -1.00 12.26 -8.30
CA ASN A 212 -0.85 13.70 -8.48
C ASN A 212 0.53 14.04 -9.07
N GLU A 213 0.61 15.20 -9.71
CA GLU A 213 1.83 15.69 -10.36
C GLU A 213 3.02 15.80 -9.39
N GLU A 214 2.78 16.34 -8.20
CA GLU A 214 3.85 16.51 -7.20
C GLU A 214 4.43 15.17 -6.72
N GLY A 215 3.58 14.16 -6.54
CA GLY A 215 4.02 12.82 -6.19
C GLY A 215 4.83 12.17 -7.31
N ARG A 216 4.41 12.34 -8.56
CA ARG A 216 5.19 11.88 -9.72
C ARG A 216 6.54 12.56 -9.80
N ARG A 217 6.63 13.87 -9.56
CA ARG A 217 7.91 14.58 -9.49
C ARG A 217 8.85 14.05 -8.42
N ILE A 218 8.30 13.61 -7.25
CA ILE A 218 9.12 12.93 -6.24
C ILE A 218 9.65 11.61 -6.80
N ARG A 219 8.84 10.83 -7.54
CA ARG A 219 9.29 9.58 -8.18
C ARG A 219 10.37 9.83 -9.26
N GLN A 220 10.32 10.95 -9.96
CA GLN A 220 11.37 11.35 -10.92
C GLN A 220 12.73 11.56 -10.26
N ALA A 221 12.77 11.85 -8.97
CA ALA A 221 14.02 11.95 -8.23
C ALA A 221 14.66 10.59 -7.89
N PHE A 222 13.95 9.46 -8.06
CA PHE A 222 14.53 8.12 -7.88
C PHE A 222 15.16 7.66 -9.19
N ILE A 223 16.47 7.66 -9.24
CA ILE A 223 17.28 7.48 -10.46
C ILE A 223 18.16 6.24 -10.34
N ALA A 224 18.71 5.80 -11.47
CA ALA A 224 19.74 4.77 -11.51
C ALA A 224 21.15 5.41 -11.51
N ARG A 225 22.15 4.62 -11.11
CA ARG A 225 23.56 5.01 -11.27
C ARG A 225 23.94 5.15 -12.75
N GLU A 226 25.04 5.85 -13.01
CA GLU A 226 25.56 6.04 -14.38
C GLU A 226 25.78 4.71 -15.12
N GLY A 227 25.33 4.63 -16.38
CA GLY A 227 25.37 3.41 -17.19
C GLY A 227 24.27 2.39 -16.88
N PHE A 228 23.32 2.74 -16.00
CA PHE A 228 22.17 1.92 -15.65
C PHE A 228 20.85 2.65 -15.92
N THR A 229 19.80 1.86 -16.05
CA THR A 229 18.43 2.30 -16.31
C THR A 229 17.53 1.77 -15.19
N VAL A 230 16.54 2.54 -14.76
CA VAL A 230 15.51 2.07 -13.85
C VAL A 230 14.55 1.17 -14.63
N VAL A 231 14.29 -0.02 -14.12
CA VAL A 231 13.30 -0.95 -14.65
C VAL A 231 12.29 -1.23 -13.55
N ALA A 232 11.01 -1.04 -13.84
CA ALA A 232 9.91 -1.33 -12.92
C ALA A 232 9.05 -2.47 -13.50
N ALA A 233 8.71 -3.44 -12.67
CA ALA A 233 7.89 -4.59 -13.05
C ALA A 233 6.71 -4.72 -12.07
N ASP A 234 5.49 -4.51 -12.57
CA ASP A 234 4.25 -4.49 -11.78
C ASP A 234 3.30 -5.60 -12.22
N TYR A 235 2.68 -6.26 -11.24
CA TYR A 235 1.64 -7.26 -11.52
C TYR A 235 0.34 -6.60 -11.98
N SER A 236 -0.05 -6.89 -13.21
CA SER A 236 -1.30 -6.38 -13.79
C SER A 236 -2.52 -7.01 -13.15
N GLN A 237 -3.29 -6.22 -12.39
CA GLN A 237 -4.57 -6.61 -11.79
C GLN A 237 -4.50 -7.88 -10.92
N ILE A 238 -3.41 -8.06 -10.16
CA ILE A 238 -3.14 -9.31 -9.43
C ILE A 238 -4.29 -9.74 -8.52
N GLU A 239 -4.89 -8.82 -7.77
CA GLU A 239 -5.97 -9.15 -6.83
C GLU A 239 -7.24 -9.64 -7.54
N LEU A 240 -7.56 -9.11 -8.74
CA LEU A 240 -8.68 -9.60 -9.54
C LEU A 240 -8.39 -11.01 -10.13
N ARG A 241 -7.14 -11.29 -10.50
CA ARG A 241 -6.71 -12.61 -10.96
C ARG A 241 -6.74 -13.64 -9.83
N ILE A 242 -6.33 -13.23 -8.64
CA ILE A 242 -6.45 -14.04 -7.43
C ILE A 242 -7.93 -14.29 -7.08
N MET A 243 -8.80 -13.28 -7.21
CA MET A 243 -10.24 -13.46 -7.01
C MET A 243 -10.82 -14.46 -8.03
N ALA A 244 -10.42 -14.40 -9.30
CA ALA A 244 -10.84 -15.38 -10.29
C ALA A 244 -10.43 -16.81 -9.89
N HIS A 245 -9.21 -16.98 -9.37
CA HIS A 245 -8.71 -18.27 -8.87
C HIS A 245 -9.48 -18.75 -7.62
N LEU A 246 -9.63 -17.89 -6.60
CA LEU A 246 -10.26 -18.27 -5.35
C LEU A 246 -11.77 -18.53 -5.50
N SER A 247 -12.45 -17.75 -6.33
CA SER A 247 -13.90 -17.87 -6.55
C SER A 247 -14.28 -18.93 -7.58
N GLN A 248 -13.33 -19.37 -8.42
CA GLN A 248 -13.57 -20.25 -9.58
C GLN A 248 -14.68 -19.70 -10.51
N ASP A 249 -14.86 -18.38 -10.53
CA ASP A 249 -15.89 -17.75 -11.35
C ASP A 249 -15.55 -17.82 -12.84
N GLN A 250 -16.37 -18.50 -13.60
CA GLN A 250 -16.12 -18.75 -15.04
C GLN A 250 -16.13 -17.45 -15.86
N GLY A 251 -16.93 -16.46 -15.46
CA GLY A 251 -16.94 -15.15 -16.12
C GLY A 251 -15.61 -14.42 -15.98
N LEU A 252 -15.04 -14.39 -14.76
CA LEU A 252 -13.72 -13.83 -14.49
C LEU A 252 -12.61 -14.63 -15.19
N ILE A 253 -12.64 -15.95 -15.06
CA ILE A 253 -11.64 -16.84 -15.69
C ILE A 253 -11.61 -16.63 -17.20
N ASN A 254 -12.79 -16.65 -17.86
CA ASN A 254 -12.88 -16.45 -19.30
C ASN A 254 -12.39 -15.04 -19.72
N ALA A 255 -12.71 -14.00 -18.95
CA ALA A 255 -12.25 -12.64 -19.25
C ALA A 255 -10.71 -12.55 -19.23
N PHE A 256 -10.07 -13.09 -18.21
CA PHE A 256 -8.61 -13.06 -18.09
C PHE A 256 -7.90 -13.99 -19.09
N THR A 257 -8.43 -15.18 -19.32
CA THR A 257 -7.84 -16.13 -20.28
C THR A 257 -7.92 -15.62 -21.73
N GLN A 258 -8.99 -14.87 -22.07
CA GLN A 258 -9.17 -14.27 -23.39
C GLN A 258 -8.51 -12.89 -23.53
N GLY A 259 -7.79 -12.41 -22.51
CA GLY A 259 -7.14 -11.10 -22.53
C GLY A 259 -8.12 -9.92 -22.63
N LYS A 260 -9.37 -10.09 -22.20
CA LYS A 260 -10.37 -9.01 -22.23
C LYS A 260 -10.13 -8.01 -21.11
N ASP A 261 -10.38 -6.74 -21.40
CA ASP A 261 -10.42 -5.70 -20.38
C ASP A 261 -11.65 -5.91 -19.48
N ILE A 262 -11.44 -6.43 -18.28
CA ILE A 262 -12.52 -6.75 -17.33
C ILE A 262 -13.31 -5.51 -16.92
N HIS A 263 -12.65 -4.34 -16.80
CA HIS A 263 -13.34 -3.11 -16.45
C HIS A 263 -14.22 -2.62 -17.58
N ARG A 264 -13.76 -2.79 -18.82
CA ARG A 264 -14.55 -2.45 -20.01
C ARG A 264 -15.72 -3.41 -20.19
N SER A 265 -15.51 -4.71 -19.95
CA SER A 265 -16.58 -5.72 -19.99
C SER A 265 -17.64 -5.46 -18.92
N THR A 266 -17.23 -5.16 -17.69
CA THR A 266 -18.14 -4.79 -16.61
C THR A 266 -18.90 -3.51 -16.92
N ALA A 267 -18.25 -2.49 -17.52
CA ALA A 267 -18.88 -1.24 -17.90
C ALA A 267 -19.97 -1.46 -18.96
N ALA A 268 -19.67 -2.23 -20.01
CA ALA A 268 -20.62 -2.53 -21.07
C ALA A 268 -21.93 -3.12 -20.50
N GLU A 269 -21.83 -4.03 -19.56
CA GLU A 269 -23.00 -4.67 -18.94
C GLU A 269 -23.74 -3.77 -17.97
N ILE A 270 -23.02 -3.05 -17.09
CA ILE A 270 -23.64 -2.20 -16.09
C ILE A 270 -24.36 -1.02 -16.73
N PHE A 271 -23.76 -0.43 -17.76
CA PHE A 271 -24.31 0.75 -18.44
C PHE A 271 -25.17 0.38 -19.67
N GLY A 272 -25.27 -0.91 -20.04
CA GLY A 272 -26.09 -1.39 -21.14
C GLY A 272 -25.65 -0.88 -22.52
N VAL A 273 -24.33 -0.71 -22.71
CA VAL A 273 -23.72 -0.22 -23.96
C VAL A 273 -22.87 -1.31 -24.63
N ALA A 274 -22.61 -1.21 -25.93
CA ALA A 274 -21.71 -2.11 -26.61
C ALA A 274 -20.26 -1.94 -26.11
N LEU A 275 -19.44 -3.00 -26.19
CA LEU A 275 -18.08 -3.00 -25.64
C LEU A 275 -17.18 -1.89 -26.20
N ASP A 276 -17.33 -1.61 -27.50
CA ASP A 276 -16.62 -0.56 -28.23
C ASP A 276 -17.14 0.85 -27.93
N GLU A 277 -18.37 0.98 -27.46
CA GLU A 277 -19.00 2.25 -27.06
C GLU A 277 -18.70 2.66 -25.62
N VAL A 278 -18.06 1.80 -24.83
CA VAL A 278 -17.71 2.12 -23.44
C VAL A 278 -16.75 3.31 -23.37
N THR A 279 -17.20 4.38 -22.72
CA THR A 279 -16.40 5.60 -22.51
C THR A 279 -15.31 5.38 -21.44
N SER A 280 -14.29 6.24 -21.44
CA SER A 280 -13.23 6.21 -20.42
C SER A 280 -13.79 6.45 -19.00
N GLU A 281 -14.86 7.24 -18.87
CA GLU A 281 -15.53 7.49 -17.60
C GLU A 281 -16.27 6.24 -17.11
N GLN A 282 -17.06 5.62 -17.97
CA GLN A 282 -17.76 4.35 -17.65
C GLN A 282 -16.76 3.25 -17.25
N ARG A 283 -15.64 3.12 -17.98
CA ARG A 283 -14.58 2.18 -17.64
C ARG A 283 -13.96 2.49 -16.26
N ARG A 284 -13.72 3.76 -15.94
CA ARG A 284 -13.22 4.19 -14.63
C ARG A 284 -14.21 3.87 -13.51
N ASN A 285 -15.51 4.11 -13.73
CA ASN A 285 -16.56 3.77 -12.79
C ASN A 285 -16.66 2.25 -12.59
N ALA A 286 -16.59 1.47 -13.65
CA ALA A 286 -16.57 0.02 -13.57
C ALA A 286 -15.31 -0.51 -12.84
N LYS A 287 -14.15 0.15 -13.01
CA LYS A 287 -12.96 -0.16 -12.21
C LYS A 287 -13.23 0.05 -10.71
N ALA A 288 -13.87 1.16 -10.34
CA ALA A 288 -14.25 1.44 -8.96
C ALA A 288 -15.27 0.42 -8.42
N ILE A 289 -16.24 0.00 -9.25
CA ILE A 289 -17.22 -1.04 -8.92
C ILE A 289 -16.53 -2.38 -8.70
N ASN A 290 -15.71 -2.85 -9.65
CA ASN A 290 -15.01 -4.11 -9.58
C ASN A 290 -14.20 -4.23 -8.28
N PHE A 291 -13.32 -3.25 -8.01
CA PHE A 291 -12.53 -3.25 -6.79
C PHE A 291 -13.36 -3.06 -5.53
N GLY A 292 -14.34 -2.14 -5.55
CA GLY A 292 -15.21 -1.91 -4.41
C GLY A 292 -15.96 -3.17 -3.99
N LEU A 293 -16.56 -3.88 -4.95
CA LEU A 293 -17.37 -5.06 -4.67
C LEU A 293 -16.55 -6.26 -4.23
N ILE A 294 -15.41 -6.55 -4.86
CA ILE A 294 -14.54 -7.64 -4.40
C ILE A 294 -13.96 -7.40 -3.01
N TYR A 295 -13.86 -6.14 -2.59
CA TYR A 295 -13.47 -5.78 -1.22
C TYR A 295 -14.64 -5.70 -0.24
N GLY A 296 -15.84 -6.16 -0.64
CA GLY A 296 -17.01 -6.22 0.23
C GLY A 296 -17.63 -4.85 0.53
N MET A 297 -17.52 -3.90 -0.40
CA MET A 297 -18.16 -2.59 -0.28
C MET A 297 -19.68 -2.74 -0.28
N SER A 298 -20.35 -1.97 0.57
CA SER A 298 -21.81 -1.91 0.60
C SER A 298 -22.38 -0.98 -0.48
N ALA A 299 -23.68 -1.11 -0.79
CA ALA A 299 -24.37 -0.21 -1.69
C ALA A 299 -24.25 1.27 -1.25
N PHE A 300 -24.21 1.53 0.05
CA PHE A 300 -23.98 2.89 0.57
C PHE A 300 -22.56 3.39 0.24
N GLY A 301 -21.53 2.56 0.43
CA GLY A 301 -20.15 2.92 0.06
C GLY A 301 -20.02 3.16 -1.44
N LEU A 302 -20.61 2.30 -2.26
CA LEU A 302 -20.59 2.42 -3.72
C LEU A 302 -21.32 3.68 -4.20
N SER A 303 -22.48 3.98 -3.63
CA SER A 303 -23.26 5.20 -3.90
C SER A 303 -22.43 6.47 -3.65
N ARG A 304 -21.74 6.55 -2.52
CA ARG A 304 -20.83 7.68 -2.21
C ARG A 304 -19.66 7.78 -3.18
N GLN A 305 -19.02 6.64 -3.50
CA GLN A 305 -17.83 6.61 -4.36
C GLN A 305 -18.14 7.04 -5.81
N LEU A 306 -19.32 6.69 -6.32
CA LEU A 306 -19.74 7.00 -7.69
C LEU A 306 -20.58 8.28 -7.78
N GLY A 307 -21.02 8.87 -6.67
CA GLY A 307 -21.92 10.03 -6.66
C GLY A 307 -23.33 9.73 -7.19
N ILE A 308 -23.83 8.49 -7.03
CA ILE A 308 -25.12 8.03 -7.54
C ILE A 308 -26.10 7.71 -6.41
N GLY A 309 -27.37 7.53 -6.74
CA GLY A 309 -28.41 7.09 -5.80
C GLY A 309 -28.11 5.70 -5.20
N ARG A 310 -28.55 5.47 -3.96
CA ARG A 310 -28.35 4.16 -3.29
C ARG A 310 -29.07 3.00 -4.02
N ALA A 311 -30.23 3.30 -4.64
CA ALA A 311 -30.96 2.32 -5.43
C ALA A 311 -30.19 1.92 -6.70
N ASP A 312 -29.57 2.89 -7.38
CA ASP A 312 -28.73 2.62 -8.55
C ASP A 312 -27.47 1.83 -8.17
N ALA A 313 -26.83 2.20 -7.05
CA ALA A 313 -25.70 1.45 -6.53
C ALA A 313 -26.06 0.00 -6.20
N GLN A 314 -27.24 -0.25 -5.62
CA GLN A 314 -27.74 -1.61 -5.37
C GLN A 314 -27.99 -2.36 -6.68
N SER A 315 -28.59 -1.73 -7.68
CA SER A 315 -28.80 -2.33 -9.00
C SER A 315 -27.49 -2.72 -9.67
N TYR A 316 -26.46 -1.90 -9.56
CA TYR A 316 -25.12 -2.21 -10.10
C TYR A 316 -24.48 -3.40 -9.37
N MET A 317 -24.65 -3.49 -8.05
CA MET A 317 -24.21 -4.65 -7.29
C MET A 317 -24.91 -5.93 -7.72
N ASP A 318 -26.23 -5.88 -7.90
CA ASP A 318 -27.04 -7.04 -8.30
C ASP A 318 -26.63 -7.54 -9.71
N LEU A 319 -26.40 -6.61 -10.66
CA LEU A 319 -25.89 -6.93 -11.98
C LEU A 319 -24.50 -7.54 -11.94
N TYR A 320 -23.61 -6.99 -11.12
CA TYR A 320 -22.25 -7.51 -10.93
C TYR A 320 -22.26 -8.96 -10.41
N PHE A 321 -23.01 -9.24 -9.34
CA PHE A 321 -23.07 -10.58 -8.78
C PHE A 321 -23.88 -11.58 -9.63
N LYS A 322 -24.81 -11.09 -10.43
CA LYS A 322 -25.45 -11.91 -11.48
C LYS A 322 -24.43 -12.33 -12.56
N ARG A 323 -23.50 -11.43 -12.89
CA ARG A 323 -22.43 -11.68 -13.84
C ARG A 323 -21.35 -12.60 -13.29
N TYR A 324 -21.00 -12.40 -12.03
CA TYR A 324 -19.93 -13.11 -11.32
C TYR A 324 -20.49 -13.83 -10.07
N PRO A 325 -21.33 -14.87 -10.26
CA PRO A 325 -21.97 -15.55 -9.13
C PRO A 325 -20.97 -16.31 -8.26
N GLY A 326 -19.86 -16.80 -8.84
CA GLY A 326 -18.79 -17.44 -8.09
C GLY A 326 -18.13 -16.52 -7.09
N VAL A 327 -17.99 -15.23 -7.40
CA VAL A 327 -17.48 -14.22 -6.46
C VAL A 327 -18.41 -14.10 -5.26
N GLN A 328 -19.72 -14.03 -5.48
CA GLN A 328 -20.70 -13.94 -4.39
C GLN A 328 -20.66 -15.18 -3.48
N THR A 329 -20.57 -16.36 -4.09
CA THR A 329 -20.45 -17.64 -3.37
C THR A 329 -19.17 -17.66 -2.53
N PHE A 330 -18.02 -17.31 -3.12
CA PHE A 330 -16.76 -17.21 -2.39
C PHE A 330 -16.86 -16.28 -1.19
N MET A 331 -17.46 -15.09 -1.38
CA MET A 331 -17.62 -14.12 -0.29
C MET A 331 -18.51 -14.63 0.86
N HIS A 332 -19.51 -15.44 0.53
CA HIS A 332 -20.34 -16.10 1.54
C HIS A 332 -19.54 -17.16 2.29
N ASP A 333 -18.93 -18.07 1.56
CA ASP A 333 -18.25 -19.24 2.10
C ASP A 333 -17.03 -18.86 2.95
N ILE A 334 -16.25 -17.86 2.52
CA ILE A 334 -15.09 -17.41 3.29
C ILE A 334 -15.50 -16.78 4.64
N ARG A 335 -16.66 -16.10 4.71
CA ARG A 335 -17.20 -15.58 5.95
C ARG A 335 -17.63 -16.70 6.89
N GLU A 336 -18.33 -17.72 6.36
CA GLU A 336 -18.75 -18.87 7.17
C GLU A 336 -17.53 -19.68 7.65
N LYS A 337 -16.53 -19.89 6.78
CA LYS A 337 -15.25 -20.50 7.15
C LYS A 337 -14.56 -19.70 8.26
N ALA A 338 -14.50 -18.38 8.13
CA ALA A 338 -13.91 -17.50 9.13
C ALA A 338 -14.65 -17.58 10.49
N LYS A 339 -15.99 -17.62 10.50
CA LYS A 339 -16.78 -17.78 11.73
C LYS A 339 -16.50 -19.10 12.43
N ALA A 340 -16.31 -20.18 11.67
CA ALA A 340 -16.06 -21.52 12.21
C ALA A 340 -14.66 -21.67 12.82
N GLN A 341 -13.61 -21.09 12.22
CA GLN A 341 -12.22 -21.32 12.60
C GLN A 341 -11.49 -20.09 13.16
N SER A 342 -12.13 -18.91 13.13
CA SER A 342 -11.59 -17.62 13.60
C SER A 342 -10.38 -17.10 12.84
N TYR A 343 -10.11 -17.60 11.65
CA TYR A 343 -9.09 -17.11 10.73
C TYR A 343 -9.46 -17.39 9.26
N VAL A 344 -8.76 -16.75 8.35
CA VAL A 344 -8.75 -17.05 6.91
C VAL A 344 -7.33 -17.31 6.45
N GLU A 345 -7.16 -17.94 5.29
CA GLU A 345 -5.85 -18.35 4.76
C GLU A 345 -5.66 -17.83 3.33
N THR A 346 -4.39 -17.54 3.00
CA THR A 346 -3.97 -17.30 1.62
C THR A 346 -3.88 -18.62 0.84
N LEU A 347 -3.67 -18.55 -0.46
CA LEU A 347 -3.39 -19.72 -1.31
C LEU A 347 -2.19 -20.55 -0.80
N PHE A 348 -1.23 -19.92 -0.14
CA PHE A 348 -0.02 -20.55 0.39
C PHE A 348 -0.11 -20.91 1.88
N GLY A 349 -1.30 -20.75 2.49
CA GLY A 349 -1.57 -21.15 3.86
C GLY A 349 -1.17 -20.15 4.94
N ARG A 350 -0.85 -18.91 4.58
CA ARG A 350 -0.69 -17.82 5.56
C ARG A 350 -2.02 -17.55 6.23
N ARG A 351 -2.04 -17.52 7.56
CA ARG A 351 -3.26 -17.27 8.35
C ARG A 351 -3.36 -15.82 8.78
N LEU A 352 -4.57 -15.28 8.65
CA LEU A 352 -4.99 -14.04 9.29
C LEU A 352 -6.08 -14.35 10.31
N TYR A 353 -5.79 -14.12 11.58
CA TYR A 353 -6.74 -14.34 12.68
C TYR A 353 -7.74 -13.19 12.79
N LEU A 354 -9.00 -13.51 13.04
CA LEU A 354 -10.13 -12.59 13.05
C LEU A 354 -10.90 -12.69 14.39
N PRO A 355 -10.35 -12.16 15.50
CA PRO A 355 -10.95 -12.32 16.82
C PRO A 355 -12.37 -11.74 16.93
N ASP A 356 -12.67 -10.71 16.13
CA ASP A 356 -13.97 -10.03 16.14
C ASP A 356 -15.01 -10.64 15.18
N ILE A 357 -14.70 -11.75 14.48
CA ILE A 357 -15.61 -12.34 13.47
C ILE A 357 -16.95 -12.79 14.05
N ASN A 358 -16.95 -13.22 15.32
CA ASN A 358 -18.12 -13.64 16.07
C ASN A 358 -18.54 -12.62 17.15
N SER A 359 -18.09 -11.37 17.05
CA SER A 359 -18.42 -10.33 18.02
C SER A 359 -19.92 -10.05 18.08
N SER A 360 -20.45 -9.87 19.28
CA SER A 360 -21.82 -9.41 19.51
C SER A 360 -22.05 -7.98 19.02
N ASN A 361 -20.95 -7.16 18.95
CA ASN A 361 -21.00 -5.84 18.37
C ASN A 361 -21.06 -5.94 16.83
N GLY A 362 -22.22 -5.58 16.26
CA GLY A 362 -22.46 -5.67 14.82
C GLY A 362 -21.49 -4.86 13.95
N MET A 363 -20.98 -3.73 14.47
CA MET A 363 -20.00 -2.92 13.73
C MET A 363 -18.64 -3.63 13.64
N ARG A 364 -18.14 -4.17 14.76
CA ARG A 364 -16.88 -4.96 14.79
C ARG A 364 -16.99 -6.21 13.94
N ARG A 365 -18.11 -6.94 14.07
CA ARG A 365 -18.36 -8.14 13.26
C ARG A 365 -18.35 -7.84 11.76
N LYS A 366 -19.07 -6.80 11.31
CA LYS A 366 -19.07 -6.40 9.89
C LYS A 366 -17.68 -5.98 9.38
N ALA A 367 -16.90 -5.32 10.21
CA ALA A 367 -15.52 -4.98 9.89
C ALA A 367 -14.67 -6.26 9.72
N ALA A 368 -14.79 -7.22 10.64
CA ALA A 368 -14.09 -8.51 10.56
C ALA A 368 -14.55 -9.34 9.34
N GLU A 369 -15.85 -9.36 9.01
CA GLU A 369 -16.38 -10.02 7.81
C GLU A 369 -15.79 -9.42 6.51
N ARG A 370 -15.59 -8.11 6.47
CA ARG A 370 -14.93 -7.45 5.34
C ARG A 370 -13.43 -7.80 5.26
N VAL A 371 -12.77 -7.87 6.38
CA VAL A 371 -11.37 -8.33 6.43
C VAL A 371 -11.27 -9.79 6.00
N ALA A 372 -12.22 -10.66 6.37
CA ALA A 372 -12.26 -12.06 5.96
C ALA A 372 -12.31 -12.24 4.42
N ILE A 373 -13.00 -11.35 3.71
CA ILE A 373 -13.06 -11.36 2.25
C ILE A 373 -11.73 -10.89 1.64
N ASN A 374 -11.15 -9.82 2.17
CA ASN A 374 -9.99 -9.14 1.57
C ASN A 374 -8.67 -9.85 1.85
N ALA A 375 -8.51 -10.41 3.05
CA ALA A 375 -7.23 -10.95 3.50
C ALA A 375 -6.70 -12.11 2.65
N PRO A 376 -7.51 -13.07 2.16
CA PRO A 376 -7.04 -14.11 1.26
C PRO A 376 -6.46 -13.54 -0.05
N MET A 377 -7.07 -12.52 -0.63
CA MET A 377 -6.58 -11.89 -1.86
C MET A 377 -5.30 -11.09 -1.63
N GLN A 378 -5.35 -10.15 -0.70
CA GLN A 378 -4.20 -9.28 -0.41
C GLN A 378 -3.01 -10.06 0.11
N GLY A 379 -3.26 -11.06 0.96
CA GLY A 379 -2.21 -11.94 1.47
C GLY A 379 -1.63 -12.84 0.40
N THR A 380 -2.44 -13.38 -0.51
CA THR A 380 -1.94 -14.18 -1.64
C THR A 380 -1.10 -13.31 -2.59
N ALA A 381 -1.51 -12.06 -2.87
CA ALA A 381 -0.70 -11.13 -3.65
C ALA A 381 0.66 -10.87 -2.96
N ALA A 382 0.66 -10.65 -1.64
CA ALA A 382 1.89 -10.50 -0.87
C ALA A 382 2.78 -11.75 -0.92
N ASP A 383 2.20 -12.94 -0.85
CA ASP A 383 2.94 -14.19 -0.96
C ASP A 383 3.53 -14.39 -2.36
N ILE A 384 2.79 -14.06 -3.41
CA ILE A 384 3.27 -14.14 -4.81
C ILE A 384 4.47 -13.24 -5.03
N ILE A 385 4.40 -11.96 -4.61
CA ILE A 385 5.53 -11.05 -4.81
C ILE A 385 6.76 -11.45 -3.98
N LYS A 386 6.58 -11.98 -2.77
CA LYS A 386 7.66 -12.53 -1.95
C LYS A 386 8.34 -13.72 -2.65
N ARG A 387 7.57 -14.62 -3.24
CA ARG A 387 8.07 -15.75 -4.03
C ARG A 387 8.86 -15.27 -5.25
N ALA A 388 8.33 -14.30 -5.99
CA ALA A 388 9.02 -13.68 -7.11
C ALA A 388 10.36 -13.04 -6.67
N MET A 389 10.36 -12.31 -5.56
CA MET A 389 11.60 -11.72 -5.00
C MET A 389 12.65 -12.77 -4.69
N ILE A 390 12.26 -13.88 -4.06
CA ILE A 390 13.17 -14.99 -3.72
C ILE A 390 13.73 -15.64 -4.99
N GLN A 391 12.89 -15.95 -5.99
CA GLN A 391 13.31 -16.56 -7.25
C GLN A 391 14.26 -15.65 -8.03
N LEU A 392 13.92 -14.38 -8.16
CA LEU A 392 14.75 -13.38 -8.82
C LEU A 392 16.09 -13.22 -8.11
N ASP A 393 16.09 -13.14 -6.79
CA ASP A 393 17.32 -12.99 -6.02
C ASP A 393 18.24 -14.19 -6.17
N GLN A 394 17.73 -15.43 -6.15
CA GLN A 394 18.51 -16.64 -6.41
C GLN A 394 19.25 -16.59 -7.75
N THR A 395 18.64 -16.00 -8.76
CA THR A 395 19.24 -15.86 -10.11
C THR A 395 20.19 -14.68 -10.20
N LEU A 396 19.88 -13.56 -9.54
CA LEU A 396 20.47 -12.24 -9.83
C LEU A 396 21.43 -11.73 -8.74
N GLN A 397 21.48 -12.32 -7.54
CA GLN A 397 22.18 -11.75 -6.38
C GLN A 397 23.69 -11.49 -6.59
N ASN A 398 24.33 -12.23 -7.48
CA ASN A 398 25.76 -12.11 -7.81
C ASN A 398 26.01 -11.45 -9.17
N ASP A 399 24.98 -11.00 -9.85
CA ASP A 399 25.12 -10.37 -11.16
C ASP A 399 25.36 -8.86 -11.01
N PRO A 400 26.51 -8.33 -11.50
CA PRO A 400 26.85 -6.93 -11.35
C PRO A 400 26.02 -5.99 -12.26
N ASP A 401 25.31 -6.55 -13.23
CA ASP A 401 24.57 -5.80 -14.25
C ASP A 401 23.11 -5.52 -13.86
N ILE A 402 22.65 -6.09 -12.76
CA ILE A 402 21.29 -5.88 -12.25
C ILE A 402 21.26 -5.86 -10.72
N ALA A 403 20.38 -5.04 -10.17
CA ALA A 403 20.12 -5.00 -8.73
C ALA A 403 18.65 -4.72 -8.45
N MET A 404 17.98 -5.56 -7.67
CA MET A 404 16.69 -5.25 -7.09
C MET A 404 16.89 -4.19 -6.00
N ILE A 405 16.21 -3.04 -6.09
CA ILE A 405 16.44 -1.89 -5.21
C ILE A 405 15.21 -1.50 -4.38
N MET A 406 13.99 -1.75 -4.86
CA MET A 406 12.76 -1.46 -4.12
C MET A 406 11.69 -2.51 -4.38
N GLN A 407 10.81 -2.65 -3.39
CA GLN A 407 9.52 -3.33 -3.50
C GLN A 407 8.44 -2.34 -3.04
N VAL A 408 7.45 -2.07 -3.87
CA VAL A 408 6.36 -1.11 -3.61
C VAL A 408 5.03 -1.71 -4.06
N HIS A 409 4.13 -2.02 -3.12
CA HIS A 409 2.86 -2.70 -3.38
C HIS A 409 3.04 -4.02 -4.16
N ASP A 410 2.63 -4.06 -5.42
CA ASP A 410 2.73 -5.23 -6.30
C ASP A 410 3.84 -5.07 -7.35
N GLU A 411 4.76 -4.11 -7.14
CA GLU A 411 5.83 -3.69 -8.03
C GLU A 411 7.22 -4.03 -7.46
N LEU A 412 8.13 -4.46 -8.32
CA LEU A 412 9.56 -4.58 -8.06
C LEU A 412 10.34 -3.60 -8.94
N VAL A 413 11.27 -2.86 -8.34
CA VAL A 413 12.09 -1.87 -9.05
C VAL A 413 13.56 -2.31 -9.03
N PHE A 414 14.20 -2.17 -10.18
CA PHE A 414 15.57 -2.61 -10.41
C PHE A 414 16.40 -1.48 -11.02
N GLU A 415 17.70 -1.50 -10.73
CA GLU A 415 18.73 -0.87 -11.56
C GLU A 415 19.31 -1.92 -12.50
N VAL A 416 19.26 -1.69 -13.79
CA VAL A 416 19.73 -2.62 -14.83
C VAL A 416 20.72 -1.90 -15.74
N ARG A 417 21.86 -2.53 -16.08
CA ARG A 417 22.81 -2.00 -17.04
C ARG A 417 22.12 -1.68 -18.36
N SER A 418 22.24 -0.45 -18.83
CA SER A 418 21.42 0.08 -19.94
C SER A 418 21.47 -0.76 -21.21
N GLU A 419 22.63 -1.35 -21.52
CA GLU A 419 22.82 -2.21 -22.69
C GLU A 419 22.11 -3.58 -22.59
N LYS A 420 21.70 -3.97 -21.37
CA LYS A 420 21.12 -5.29 -21.07
C LYS A 420 19.66 -5.23 -20.64
N VAL A 421 19.03 -4.06 -20.72
CA VAL A 421 17.65 -3.85 -20.24
C VAL A 421 16.67 -4.82 -20.90
N ALA A 422 16.74 -5.02 -22.20
CA ALA A 422 15.82 -5.92 -22.90
C ALA A 422 15.91 -7.37 -22.39
N PHE A 423 17.12 -7.86 -22.13
CA PHE A 423 17.36 -9.19 -21.61
C PHE A 423 16.79 -9.36 -20.19
N TYR A 424 17.13 -8.44 -19.29
CA TYR A 424 16.65 -8.55 -17.90
C TYR A 424 15.17 -8.27 -17.75
N SER A 425 14.57 -7.39 -18.58
CA SER A 425 13.13 -7.16 -18.59
C SER A 425 12.34 -8.44 -18.88
N GLU A 426 12.78 -9.21 -19.88
CA GLU A 426 12.15 -10.49 -20.21
C GLU A 426 12.36 -11.55 -19.12
N LEU A 427 13.56 -11.60 -18.54
CA LEU A 427 13.85 -12.51 -17.43
C LEU A 427 13.02 -12.18 -16.18
N ILE A 428 12.94 -10.91 -15.79
CA ILE A 428 12.12 -10.45 -14.65
C ILE A 428 10.66 -10.81 -14.89
N LYS A 429 10.13 -10.46 -16.07
CA LYS A 429 8.75 -10.75 -16.44
C LYS A 429 8.44 -12.24 -16.33
N THR A 430 9.25 -13.09 -16.97
CA THR A 430 9.06 -14.55 -16.96
C THR A 430 9.08 -15.12 -15.54
N GLN A 431 10.02 -14.69 -14.69
CA GLN A 431 10.11 -15.19 -13.32
C GLN A 431 8.97 -14.70 -12.44
N MET A 432 8.55 -13.45 -12.58
CA MET A 432 7.40 -12.94 -11.85
C MET A 432 6.10 -13.63 -12.29
N GLU A 433 5.87 -13.81 -13.60
CA GLU A 433 4.68 -14.48 -14.11
C GLU A 433 4.60 -15.96 -13.70
N SER A 434 5.74 -16.62 -13.46
CA SER A 434 5.83 -18.01 -12.99
C SER A 434 5.83 -18.18 -11.47
N ALA A 435 5.70 -17.10 -10.68
CA ALA A 435 5.79 -17.17 -9.22
C ALA A 435 4.64 -17.94 -8.55
N ALA A 436 3.52 -18.13 -9.24
CA ALA A 436 2.39 -18.94 -8.78
C ALA A 436 1.57 -19.50 -9.93
N ASP A 437 1.00 -20.69 -9.71
CA ASP A 437 0.07 -21.34 -10.64
C ASP A 437 -1.37 -20.97 -10.27
N LEU A 438 -1.95 -20.03 -11.00
CA LEU A 438 -3.36 -19.68 -10.91
C LEU A 438 -4.14 -20.28 -12.10
N VAL A 439 -5.47 -20.37 -11.97
CA VAL A 439 -6.35 -20.78 -13.10
C VAL A 439 -6.40 -19.76 -14.23
N VAL A 440 -5.83 -18.58 -14.00
CA VAL A 440 -5.65 -17.50 -14.99
C VAL A 440 -4.18 -17.08 -15.00
N PRO A 441 -3.63 -16.66 -16.14
CA PRO A 441 -2.22 -16.25 -16.19
C PRO A 441 -1.94 -15.06 -15.29
N LEU A 442 -0.80 -15.05 -14.59
CA LEU A 442 -0.22 -13.83 -14.06
C LEU A 442 0.37 -13.04 -15.23
N ILE A 443 0.18 -11.73 -15.22
CA ILE A 443 0.74 -10.82 -16.23
C ILE A 443 1.50 -9.73 -15.53
N VAL A 444 2.70 -9.46 -16.03
CA VAL A 444 3.59 -8.43 -15.50
C VAL A 444 3.85 -7.39 -16.58
N ASP A 445 3.54 -6.15 -16.26
CA ASP A 445 3.88 -4.99 -17.07
C ASP A 445 5.28 -4.52 -16.67
N VAL A 446 6.19 -4.42 -17.65
CA VAL A 446 7.57 -3.99 -17.42
C VAL A 446 7.83 -2.69 -18.15
N GLY A 447 8.18 -1.65 -17.41
CA GLY A 447 8.58 -0.37 -17.95
C GLY A 447 10.04 -0.06 -17.63
N GLN A 448 10.61 0.91 -18.35
CA GLN A 448 11.98 1.36 -18.20
C GLN A 448 12.09 2.86 -18.37
N GLY A 449 13.01 3.50 -17.67
CA GLY A 449 13.22 4.94 -17.77
C GLY A 449 14.48 5.41 -17.06
N ASN A 450 14.75 6.71 -17.17
CA ASN A 450 15.85 7.34 -16.44
C ASN A 450 15.57 7.47 -14.94
N ASN A 451 14.32 7.38 -14.57
CA ASN A 451 13.82 7.48 -13.21
C ASN A 451 12.61 6.58 -13.02
N TRP A 452 12.16 6.47 -11.78
CA TRP A 452 11.05 5.57 -11.41
C TRP A 452 9.69 5.99 -12.01
N ASP A 453 9.42 7.30 -12.18
CA ASP A 453 8.16 7.78 -12.80
C ASP A 453 8.08 7.40 -14.29
N GLU A 454 9.20 7.48 -15.01
CA GLU A 454 9.28 7.08 -16.43
C GLU A 454 9.18 5.55 -16.61
N ALA A 455 9.64 4.79 -15.62
CA ALA A 455 9.64 3.33 -15.66
C ALA A 455 8.29 2.72 -15.30
N HIS A 456 7.31 3.49 -14.79
CA HIS A 456 6.02 2.99 -14.28
C HIS A 456 4.85 3.10 -15.26
#